data_95640dec95650c2ee7a4bd67197381b8
#
_entry.id   95640dec95650c2ee7a4bd67197381b8
#
_cell.length_a   1.000
_cell.length_b   1.000
_cell.length_c   1.000
_cell.angle_alpha   90.00
_cell.angle_beta   90.00
_cell.angle_gamma   90.00
#
_symmetry.space_group_name_H-M   'P 1'
#
loop_
_entity.id
_entity.type
_entity.pdbx_description
1 polymer ?
#
loop_
_entity_poly.entity_id
_entity_poly.type
_entity_poly.pdbx_seq_one_letter_code
_entity_poly.pdbx_strand_id
1 'polypeptide(L)'
;MPATYLPPPPLYGYERPWYRKPIFYIPIAGFLLLAAISTVYLAIVMSGLKEQAAKFDLSQLEQMESSSVIVDRNDKIFGQIYVENRETIPYDQIPRDLVNAVVAVEDNKFYQHGGYDLFGIIRAALKNFLAGHVRQGASTITQQLARNSFSLKERTFSRKLLEIALAKRIEENFGKQKIMELYLNRIYFGSGLYGCEAASRGYFAKPAREMTLSECATLAGLIKSPNRLSPWSDRVGSKDARNYALTRMRDLGFIDRAKCAQAQAEDIAIGNRQSAQGQTYAVDYIRQQVIAAVGWDRAMNEGFRIHTTIDADLQKVAEESLRKSLDKAEQHPGYNHQTYADYAASFKKAKSANTIASQPPPEYLQGAIVALDNQTGGVLVLVGGRDFEHNQYDRALQAKRPAGTAMKPFVYAAAFENGDYPGTVVEDSALDNRVVMIGGTTGILGEWGPESAENRYEGAITARQALARSKNGA
;
A
#
# COMPACT_ATOMS: atom_id res chain seq x y z
N MET A 1 82.14 58.93 28.22
CA MET A 1 81.47 57.62 28.03
C MET A 1 80.50 57.80 26.86
N PRO A 2 80.62 57.09 25.69
CA PRO A 2 79.69 57.21 24.58
C PRO A 2 78.40 56.42 24.90
N ALA A 3 77.28 57.04 24.61
CA ALA A 3 75.94 56.46 24.75
C ALA A 3 75.79 55.31 23.76
N THR A 4 75.53 54.13 24.27
CA THR A 4 75.20 52.88 23.49
C THR A 4 73.83 53.04 22.85
N TYR A 5 73.80 53.14 21.55
CA TYR A 5 72.58 53.14 20.75
C TYR A 5 71.99 51.73 20.77
N LEU A 6 70.86 51.51 21.45
CA LEU A 6 70.08 50.30 21.39
C LEU A 6 69.19 50.39 20.08
N PRO A 7 69.23 49.41 19.22
CA PRO A 7 68.35 49.40 18.07
C PRO A 7 66.86 49.26 18.51
N PRO A 8 65.95 49.91 17.76
CA PRO A 8 64.51 49.77 18.07
C PRO A 8 64.05 48.32 18.02
N PRO A 9 63.12 47.87 18.87
CA PRO A 9 62.62 46.52 18.87
C PRO A 9 62.01 46.19 17.50
N PRO A 10 62.11 44.92 17.02
CA PRO A 10 61.53 44.52 15.74
C PRO A 10 60.02 44.76 15.80
N LEU A 11 59.51 45.46 14.77
CA LEU A 11 58.05 45.59 14.54
C LEU A 11 57.51 44.20 14.31
N TYR A 12 57.00 43.59 15.38
CA TYR A 12 56.21 42.36 15.24
C TYR A 12 55.02 42.68 14.28
N GLY A 13 55.10 42.14 13.08
CA GLY A 13 53.98 42.22 12.12
C GLY A 13 52.73 41.68 12.78
N TYR A 14 51.72 42.51 12.90
CA TYR A 14 50.40 42.11 13.43
C TYR A 14 49.88 41.00 12.54
N GLU A 15 50.12 39.73 12.87
CA GLU A 15 49.53 38.61 12.18
C GLU A 15 48.00 38.73 12.36
N ARG A 16 47.29 38.96 11.25
CA ARG A 16 45.83 39.00 11.29
C ARG A 16 45.32 37.71 11.87
N PRO A 17 44.45 37.73 12.88
CA PRO A 17 43.89 36.53 13.48
C PRO A 17 43.32 35.63 12.38
N TRP A 18 43.44 34.32 12.52
CA TRP A 18 43.09 33.31 11.52
C TRP A 18 41.69 33.49 10.91
N TYR A 19 40.73 33.98 11.72
CA TYR A 19 39.36 34.27 11.29
C TYR A 19 39.23 35.55 10.43
N ARG A 20 40.27 36.37 10.28
CA ARG A 20 40.34 37.54 9.35
C ARG A 20 41.08 37.25 8.05
N LYS A 21 41.59 36.01 7.88
CA LYS A 21 42.23 35.60 6.61
C LYS A 21 41.15 35.31 5.56
N PRO A 22 41.32 35.84 4.30
CA PRO A 22 40.29 35.65 3.24
C PRO A 22 39.98 34.19 2.96
N ILE A 23 40.92 33.27 3.17
CA ILE A 23 40.74 31.82 3.00
C ILE A 23 39.63 31.26 3.89
N PHE A 24 39.28 31.91 4.99
CA PHE A 24 38.21 31.49 5.88
C PHE A 24 36.83 31.89 5.35
N TYR A 25 36.74 33.01 4.61
CA TYR A 25 35.46 33.51 4.06
C TYR A 25 35.11 32.88 2.71
N ILE A 26 36.09 32.38 1.94
CA ILE A 26 35.84 31.77 0.63
C ILE A 26 34.87 30.57 0.72
N PRO A 27 35.06 29.58 1.64
CA PRO A 27 34.09 28.47 1.75
C PRO A 27 32.74 28.93 2.29
N ILE A 28 32.69 29.96 3.16
CA ILE A 28 31.42 30.52 3.65
C ILE A 28 30.68 31.23 2.52
N ALA A 29 31.36 32.03 1.73
CA ALA A 29 30.80 32.71 0.56
C ALA A 29 30.33 31.73 -0.49
N GLY A 30 31.12 30.67 -0.75
CA GLY A 30 30.74 29.57 -1.64
C GLY A 30 29.49 28.83 -1.16
N PHE A 31 29.41 28.55 0.14
CA PHE A 31 28.22 27.93 0.74
C PHE A 31 26.98 28.85 0.62
N LEU A 32 27.13 30.14 0.92
CA LEU A 32 26.04 31.11 0.80
C LEU A 32 25.57 31.27 -0.65
N LEU A 33 26.49 31.29 -1.61
CA LEU A 33 26.17 31.33 -3.04
C LEU A 33 25.42 30.07 -3.48
N LEU A 34 25.90 28.88 -3.10
CA LEU A 34 25.21 27.63 -3.37
C LEU A 34 23.82 27.57 -2.74
N ALA A 35 23.69 28.08 -1.52
CA ALA A 35 22.41 28.17 -0.83
C ALA A 35 21.46 29.14 -1.56
N ALA A 36 21.94 30.28 -2.03
CA ALA A 36 21.16 31.24 -2.82
C ALA A 36 20.71 30.63 -4.16
N ILE A 37 21.62 30.00 -4.90
CA ILE A 37 21.29 29.32 -6.16
C ILE A 37 20.25 28.20 -5.93
N SER A 38 20.44 27.40 -4.89
CA SER A 38 19.50 26.32 -4.52
C SER A 38 18.13 26.90 -4.16
N THR A 39 18.08 28.02 -3.45
CA THR A 39 16.83 28.68 -3.09
C THR A 39 16.10 29.23 -4.32
N VAL A 40 16.80 29.86 -5.25
CA VAL A 40 16.23 30.36 -6.51
C VAL A 40 15.73 29.19 -7.38
N TYR A 41 16.52 28.13 -7.52
CA TYR A 41 16.10 26.91 -8.24
C TYR A 41 14.84 26.31 -7.62
N LEU A 42 14.80 26.15 -6.30
CA LEU A 42 13.63 25.63 -5.59
C LEU A 42 12.40 26.53 -5.80
N ALA A 43 12.58 27.86 -5.79
CA ALA A 43 11.49 28.80 -6.06
C ALA A 43 10.93 28.66 -7.48
N ILE A 44 11.78 28.47 -8.48
CA ILE A 44 11.36 28.24 -9.88
C ILE A 44 10.57 26.92 -9.98
N VAL A 45 11.10 25.85 -9.40
CA VAL A 45 10.42 24.53 -9.38
C VAL A 45 9.06 24.63 -8.68
N MET A 46 9.01 25.29 -7.53
CA MET A 46 7.76 25.49 -6.78
C MET A 46 6.76 26.37 -7.52
N SER A 47 7.21 27.37 -8.28
CA SER A 47 6.34 28.17 -9.15
C SER A 47 5.71 27.36 -10.27
N GLY A 48 6.50 26.53 -10.96
CA GLY A 48 5.99 25.62 -11.98
C GLY A 48 5.00 24.58 -11.44
N LEU A 49 5.27 24.04 -10.23
CA LEU A 49 4.36 23.12 -9.56
C LEU A 49 3.05 23.79 -9.12
N LYS A 50 3.11 25.07 -8.70
CA LYS A 50 1.91 25.87 -8.39
C LYS A 50 1.02 26.04 -9.63
N GLU A 51 1.63 26.35 -10.77
CA GLU A 51 0.92 26.49 -12.05
C GLU A 51 0.29 25.16 -12.47
N GLN A 52 1.02 24.04 -12.34
CA GLN A 52 0.47 22.71 -12.59
C GLN A 52 -0.69 22.38 -11.64
N ALA A 53 -0.54 22.65 -10.34
CA ALA A 53 -1.59 22.44 -9.36
C ALA A 53 -2.82 23.34 -9.63
N ALA A 54 -2.65 24.52 -10.22
CA ALA A 54 -3.74 25.43 -10.57
C ALA A 54 -4.66 24.86 -11.66
N LYS A 55 -4.16 23.96 -12.51
CA LYS A 55 -4.95 23.30 -13.57
C LYS A 55 -5.98 22.30 -13.06
N PHE A 56 -5.87 21.86 -11.82
CA PHE A 56 -6.83 20.95 -11.21
C PHE A 56 -8.03 21.73 -10.67
N ASP A 57 -9.23 21.31 -11.05
CA ASP A 57 -10.46 21.92 -10.55
C ASP A 57 -10.80 21.38 -9.17
N LEU A 58 -10.71 22.21 -8.15
CA LEU A 58 -11.03 21.84 -6.76
C LEU A 58 -12.54 21.66 -6.52
N SER A 59 -13.42 22.16 -7.42
CA SER A 59 -14.87 21.96 -7.29
C SER A 59 -15.25 20.47 -7.40
N GLN A 60 -14.42 19.67 -8.09
CA GLN A 60 -14.57 18.21 -8.17
C GLN A 60 -14.50 17.52 -6.79
N LEU A 61 -13.92 18.17 -5.79
CA LEU A 61 -13.97 17.68 -4.41
C LEU A 61 -15.37 17.76 -3.77
N GLU A 62 -16.27 18.56 -4.33
CA GLU A 62 -17.63 18.77 -3.81
C GLU A 62 -18.74 18.15 -4.67
N GLN A 63 -18.42 17.73 -5.91
CA GLN A 63 -19.40 17.19 -6.86
C GLN A 63 -19.64 15.69 -6.69
N MET A 64 -20.86 15.26 -6.94
CA MET A 64 -21.30 13.86 -6.90
C MET A 64 -22.17 13.51 -8.12
N GLU A 65 -21.99 12.30 -8.62
CA GLU A 65 -22.89 11.35 -9.29
C GLU A 65 -22.69 11.01 -10.76
N SER A 66 -22.31 9.74 -11.01
CA SER A 66 -22.98 8.69 -11.81
C SER A 66 -22.14 7.40 -11.79
N SER A 67 -22.79 6.22 -11.79
CA SER A 67 -22.08 4.93 -11.72
C SER A 67 -21.30 4.65 -13.01
N SER A 68 -20.04 4.25 -12.86
CA SER A 68 -19.21 3.78 -13.98
C SER A 68 -19.47 2.30 -14.29
N VAL A 69 -19.51 1.95 -15.56
CA VAL A 69 -19.77 0.59 -16.03
C VAL A 69 -18.45 -0.06 -16.51
N ILE A 70 -18.18 -1.26 -16.01
CA ILE A 70 -17.04 -2.06 -16.47
C ILE A 70 -17.54 -3.02 -17.55
N VAL A 71 -16.92 -3.01 -18.71
CA VAL A 71 -17.20 -3.96 -19.80
C VAL A 71 -15.99 -4.84 -20.05
N ASP A 72 -16.27 -6.08 -20.44
CA ASP A 72 -15.27 -7.06 -20.81
C ASP A 72 -14.68 -6.77 -22.22
N ARG A 73 -13.78 -7.65 -22.70
CA ARG A 73 -13.16 -7.53 -24.04
C ARG A 73 -14.17 -7.56 -25.21
N ASN A 74 -15.39 -8.04 -24.96
CA ASN A 74 -16.47 -8.17 -25.93
C ASN A 74 -17.59 -7.13 -25.72
N ASP A 75 -17.32 -6.04 -24.98
CA ASP A 75 -18.28 -4.98 -24.62
C ASP A 75 -19.47 -5.44 -23.76
N LYS A 76 -19.42 -6.66 -23.21
CA LYS A 76 -20.42 -7.19 -22.28
C LYS A 76 -20.22 -6.59 -20.89
N ILE A 77 -21.28 -6.19 -20.22
CA ILE A 77 -21.20 -5.66 -18.85
C ILE A 77 -20.66 -6.75 -17.94
N PHE A 78 -19.49 -6.48 -17.35
CA PHE A 78 -18.79 -7.37 -16.42
C PHE A 78 -18.97 -6.93 -14.95
N GLY A 79 -19.09 -5.63 -14.71
CA GLY A 79 -19.28 -5.07 -13.38
C GLY A 79 -19.64 -3.59 -13.42
N GLN A 80 -19.80 -3.03 -12.26
CA GLN A 80 -20.06 -1.60 -12.10
C GLN A 80 -19.20 -1.05 -10.97
N ILE A 81 -18.69 0.16 -11.18
CA ILE A 81 -18.14 0.97 -10.11
C ILE A 81 -19.23 1.90 -9.66
N TYR A 82 -19.86 1.55 -8.57
CA TYR A 82 -20.81 2.41 -7.89
C TYR A 82 -20.46 2.39 -6.40
N VAL A 83 -20.81 3.45 -5.73
CA VAL A 83 -20.76 3.47 -4.28
C VAL A 83 -22.15 3.03 -3.81
N GLU A 84 -22.29 1.75 -3.54
CA GLU A 84 -23.44 1.28 -2.75
C GLU A 84 -23.45 2.03 -1.42
N ASN A 85 -24.54 2.72 -1.14
CA ASN A 85 -24.74 3.50 0.09
C ASN A 85 -23.72 4.63 0.30
N ARG A 86 -23.56 5.52 -0.70
CA ARG A 86 -22.97 6.83 -0.45
C ARG A 86 -23.90 7.67 0.41
N GLU A 87 -23.81 7.53 1.69
CA GLU A 87 -24.14 8.61 2.58
C GLU A 87 -22.83 9.33 2.91
N THR A 88 -22.52 10.39 2.14
CA THR A 88 -21.56 11.36 2.64
C THR A 88 -22.18 12.01 3.85
N ILE A 89 -21.47 11.95 4.93
CA ILE A 89 -21.91 12.59 6.17
C ILE A 89 -21.15 13.90 6.36
N PRO A 90 -21.83 14.97 6.78
CA PRO A 90 -21.18 16.22 7.10
C PRO A 90 -20.29 16.05 8.34
N TYR A 91 -19.31 16.95 8.51
CA TYR A 91 -18.29 16.87 9.56
C TYR A 91 -18.85 16.67 10.97
N ASP A 92 -19.97 17.31 11.28
CA ASP A 92 -20.64 17.24 12.59
C ASP A 92 -21.26 15.86 12.90
N GLN A 93 -21.48 15.02 11.88
CA GLN A 93 -21.92 13.64 12.04
C GLN A 93 -20.75 12.64 12.12
N ILE A 94 -19.54 13.08 11.85
CA ILE A 94 -18.34 12.24 11.99
C ILE A 94 -17.92 12.17 13.47
N PRO A 95 -17.79 10.96 14.05
CA PRO A 95 -17.37 10.85 15.45
C PRO A 95 -16.03 11.52 15.70
N ARG A 96 -15.95 12.32 16.76
CA ARG A 96 -14.71 12.99 17.17
C ARG A 96 -13.60 11.98 17.44
N ASP A 97 -13.93 10.82 17.96
CA ASP A 97 -12.97 9.74 18.23
C ASP A 97 -12.37 9.18 16.93
N LEU A 98 -13.14 9.12 15.83
CA LEU A 98 -12.59 8.74 14.52
C LEU A 98 -11.62 9.80 14.01
N VAL A 99 -11.99 11.07 14.07
CA VAL A 99 -11.10 12.18 13.68
C VAL A 99 -9.81 12.13 14.48
N ASN A 100 -9.89 11.99 15.81
CA ASN A 100 -8.73 11.92 16.68
C ASN A 100 -7.86 10.68 16.40
N ALA A 101 -8.47 9.52 16.14
CA ALA A 101 -7.76 8.29 15.80
C ALA A 101 -7.00 8.41 14.47
N VAL A 102 -7.64 8.98 13.46
CA VAL A 102 -7.02 9.21 12.14
C VAL A 102 -5.87 10.22 12.26
N VAL A 103 -6.07 11.33 12.96
CA VAL A 103 -5.00 12.31 13.24
C VAL A 103 -3.84 11.65 14.00
N ALA A 104 -4.13 10.80 14.98
CA ALA A 104 -3.09 10.14 15.77
C ALA A 104 -2.23 9.17 14.95
N VAL A 105 -2.82 8.47 13.99
CA VAL A 105 -2.15 7.44 13.19
C VAL A 105 -1.48 8.02 11.93
N GLU A 106 -2.22 8.85 11.20
CA GLU A 106 -1.82 9.30 9.86
C GLU A 106 -1.07 10.63 9.88
N ASP A 107 -1.50 11.58 10.73
CA ASP A 107 -0.97 12.95 10.69
C ASP A 107 -1.15 13.68 12.02
N ASN A 108 -0.30 13.39 12.97
CA ASN A 108 -0.42 13.94 14.33
C ASN A 108 -0.24 15.47 14.44
N LYS A 109 0.18 16.12 13.37
CA LYS A 109 0.30 17.57 13.26
C LYS A 109 -0.69 18.20 12.28
N PHE A 110 -1.74 17.49 11.91
CA PHE A 110 -2.72 17.92 10.91
C PHE A 110 -3.20 19.35 11.14
N TYR A 111 -3.50 19.74 12.37
CA TYR A 111 -3.98 21.08 12.71
C TYR A 111 -2.87 22.16 12.78
N GLN A 112 -1.59 21.78 12.64
CA GLN A 112 -0.45 22.67 12.83
C GLN A 112 0.26 23.08 11.55
N HIS A 113 0.01 22.37 10.44
CA HIS A 113 0.66 22.62 9.14
C HIS A 113 -0.35 22.98 8.05
N GLY A 114 0.12 23.62 6.98
CA GLY A 114 -0.66 24.00 5.80
C GLY A 114 -0.44 23.05 4.61
N GLY A 115 -0.82 21.77 4.76
CA GLY A 115 -0.80 20.76 3.69
C GLY A 115 0.39 19.80 3.72
N TYR A 116 1.52 20.16 4.32
CA TYR A 116 2.69 19.28 4.48
C TYR A 116 3.46 19.55 5.77
N ASP A 117 4.05 18.52 6.36
CA ASP A 117 4.95 18.62 7.52
C ASP A 117 6.41 18.47 7.08
N LEU A 118 7.09 19.59 6.86
CA LEU A 118 8.50 19.60 6.44
C LEU A 118 9.41 18.89 7.45
N PHE A 119 9.21 19.13 8.75
CA PHE A 119 10.00 18.45 9.79
C PHE A 119 9.72 16.96 9.84
N GLY A 120 8.48 16.55 9.60
CA GLY A 120 8.08 15.15 9.47
C GLY A 120 8.76 14.46 8.28
N ILE A 121 8.83 15.13 7.14
CA ILE A 121 9.52 14.65 5.93
C ILE A 121 11.01 14.43 6.21
N ILE A 122 11.69 15.43 6.77
CA ILE A 122 13.14 15.34 7.10
C ILE A 122 13.39 14.22 8.10
N ARG A 123 12.60 14.14 9.18
CA ARG A 123 12.72 13.08 10.19
C ARG A 123 12.49 11.68 9.61
N ALA A 124 11.48 11.52 8.74
CA ALA A 124 11.21 10.25 8.08
C ALA A 124 12.34 9.86 7.11
N ALA A 125 12.86 10.82 6.33
CA ALA A 125 13.97 10.60 5.43
C ALA A 125 15.23 10.11 6.19
N LEU A 126 15.56 10.76 7.30
CA LEU A 126 16.71 10.38 8.14
C LEU A 126 16.52 8.98 8.75
N LYS A 127 15.33 8.69 9.28
CA LYS A 127 15.03 7.36 9.85
C LYS A 127 15.06 6.25 8.81
N ASN A 128 14.55 6.50 7.62
CA ASN A 128 14.54 5.54 6.52
C ASN A 128 15.97 5.32 5.99
N PHE A 129 16.76 6.37 5.89
CA PHE A 129 18.18 6.29 5.52
C PHE A 129 18.98 5.43 6.51
N LEU A 130 18.84 5.69 7.82
CA LEU A 130 19.52 4.94 8.88
C LEU A 130 19.04 3.48 8.97
N ALA A 131 17.79 3.20 8.60
CA ALA A 131 17.23 1.85 8.63
C ALA A 131 17.49 1.03 7.36
N GLY A 132 17.99 1.64 6.27
CA GLY A 132 18.21 0.99 4.97
C GLY A 132 16.94 0.57 4.24
N HIS A 133 15.74 0.85 4.79
CA HIS A 133 14.44 0.55 4.19
C HIS A 133 13.37 1.56 4.64
N VAL A 134 12.25 1.60 3.91
CA VAL A 134 11.13 2.51 4.25
C VAL A 134 10.44 2.03 5.52
N ARG A 135 10.73 2.69 6.64
CA ARG A 135 10.19 2.40 7.97
C ARG A 135 9.07 3.35 8.39
N GLN A 136 9.10 4.60 7.92
CA GLN A 136 8.12 5.64 8.29
C GLN A 136 7.66 6.41 7.07
N GLY A 137 6.33 6.54 6.89
CA GLY A 137 5.71 7.45 5.93
C GLY A 137 5.66 8.88 6.49
N ALA A 138 5.68 9.87 5.59
CA ALA A 138 5.60 11.29 5.94
C ALA A 138 4.53 12.04 5.12
N SER A 139 3.54 11.32 4.58
CA SER A 139 2.43 11.93 3.84
C SER A 139 1.38 12.44 4.83
N THR A 140 0.90 13.67 4.65
CA THR A 140 -0.18 14.25 5.44
C THR A 140 -1.56 13.79 4.95
N ILE A 141 -2.60 13.99 5.77
CA ILE A 141 -4.00 13.74 5.40
C ILE A 141 -4.36 14.52 4.13
N THR A 142 -3.97 15.79 4.03
CA THR A 142 -4.26 16.63 2.85
C THR A 142 -3.54 16.12 1.60
N GLN A 143 -2.31 15.62 1.70
CA GLN A 143 -1.61 14.97 0.59
C GLN A 143 -2.30 13.66 0.17
N GLN A 144 -2.82 12.89 1.11
CA GLN A 144 -3.57 11.68 0.82
C GLN A 144 -4.90 12.03 0.14
N LEU A 145 -5.61 13.08 0.59
CA LEU A 145 -6.80 13.58 -0.07
C LEU A 145 -6.49 14.00 -1.51
N ALA A 146 -5.45 14.81 -1.73
CA ALA A 146 -5.03 15.22 -3.07
C ALA A 146 -4.73 14.02 -3.98
N ARG A 147 -3.99 13.03 -3.47
CA ARG A 147 -3.64 11.83 -4.23
C ARG A 147 -4.86 10.98 -4.57
N ASN A 148 -5.82 10.85 -3.65
CA ASN A 148 -7.00 10.01 -3.82
C ASN A 148 -8.06 10.67 -4.71
N SER A 149 -8.10 12.01 -4.78
CA SER A 149 -9.09 12.75 -5.55
C SER A 149 -8.62 13.13 -6.95
N PHE A 150 -7.32 13.30 -7.17
CA PHE A 150 -6.78 13.71 -8.47
C PHE A 150 -5.89 12.63 -9.07
N SER A 151 -5.99 12.46 -10.39
CA SER A 151 -5.25 11.47 -11.17
C SER A 151 -3.77 11.81 -11.28
N LEU A 152 -2.96 11.45 -10.29
CA LEU A 152 -1.52 11.65 -10.30
C LEU A 152 -0.82 10.38 -10.80
N LYS A 153 -0.62 10.29 -12.15
CA LYS A 153 -0.38 9.05 -12.90
C LYS A 153 0.93 8.30 -12.63
N GLU A 154 1.98 8.92 -12.12
CA GLU A 154 3.28 8.25 -12.04
C GLU A 154 3.83 8.16 -10.61
N ARG A 155 4.52 7.07 -10.29
CA ARG A 155 5.25 6.94 -9.00
C ARG A 155 6.62 7.62 -9.09
N THR A 156 6.63 8.91 -9.39
CA THR A 156 7.84 9.71 -9.56
C THR A 156 8.02 10.72 -8.42
N PHE A 157 9.23 11.24 -8.29
CA PHE A 157 9.52 12.32 -7.34
C PHE A 157 8.75 13.60 -7.70
N SER A 158 8.60 13.90 -9.00
CA SER A 158 7.81 15.04 -9.48
C SER A 158 6.34 14.96 -9.07
N ARG A 159 5.72 13.76 -9.12
CA ARG A 159 4.39 13.55 -8.57
C ARG A 159 4.31 13.91 -7.09
N LYS A 160 5.30 13.50 -6.28
CA LYS A 160 5.28 13.81 -4.85
C LYS A 160 5.35 15.31 -4.58
N LEU A 161 6.08 16.05 -5.38
CA LEU A 161 6.10 17.50 -5.30
C LEU A 161 4.76 18.13 -5.72
N LEU A 162 4.12 17.59 -6.74
CA LEU A 162 2.77 18.02 -7.17
C LEU A 162 1.71 17.71 -6.10
N GLU A 163 1.78 16.54 -5.43
CA GLU A 163 0.93 16.24 -4.27
C GLU A 163 1.06 17.32 -3.17
N ILE A 164 2.29 17.76 -2.89
CA ILE A 164 2.56 18.82 -1.91
C ILE A 164 1.96 20.16 -2.36
N ALA A 165 2.12 20.52 -3.63
CA ALA A 165 1.56 21.76 -4.18
C ALA A 165 0.02 21.75 -4.16
N LEU A 166 -0.60 20.63 -4.53
CA LEU A 166 -2.05 20.43 -4.45
C LEU A 166 -2.55 20.46 -3.01
N ALA A 167 -1.87 19.77 -2.09
CA ALA A 167 -2.23 19.79 -0.68
C ALA A 167 -2.19 21.21 -0.11
N LYS A 168 -1.18 22.00 -0.47
CA LYS A 168 -1.11 23.42 -0.08
C LYS A 168 -2.30 24.20 -0.64
N ARG A 169 -2.63 24.01 -1.92
CA ARG A 169 -3.77 24.70 -2.55
C ARG A 169 -5.11 24.29 -1.92
N ILE A 170 -5.28 23.02 -1.56
CA ILE A 170 -6.46 22.54 -0.83
C ILE A 170 -6.58 23.25 0.52
N GLU A 171 -5.50 23.38 1.28
CA GLU A 171 -5.48 24.07 2.57
C GLU A 171 -5.72 25.59 2.47
N GLU A 172 -5.38 26.17 1.33
CA GLU A 172 -5.66 27.60 1.03
C GLU A 172 -7.16 27.85 0.72
N ASN A 173 -7.89 26.83 0.26
CA ASN A 173 -9.28 26.95 -0.16
C ASN A 173 -10.27 26.32 0.83
N PHE A 174 -9.84 25.33 1.61
CA PHE A 174 -10.72 24.60 2.54
C PHE A 174 -10.15 24.64 3.96
N GLY A 175 -11.03 24.83 4.94
CA GLY A 175 -10.66 24.72 6.36
C GLY A 175 -10.40 23.25 6.76
N LYS A 176 -9.65 23.07 7.86
CA LYS A 176 -9.26 21.75 8.38
C LYS A 176 -10.44 20.78 8.57
N GLN A 177 -11.57 21.29 9.06
CA GLN A 177 -12.78 20.47 9.23
C GLN A 177 -13.31 19.96 7.87
N LYS A 178 -13.36 20.84 6.86
CA LYS A 178 -13.80 20.44 5.51
C LYS A 178 -12.83 19.46 4.84
N ILE A 179 -11.53 19.65 5.02
CA ILE A 179 -10.51 18.70 4.53
C ILE A 179 -10.69 17.32 5.17
N MET A 180 -10.93 17.27 6.49
CA MET A 180 -11.17 16.01 7.20
C MET A 180 -12.48 15.36 6.75
N GLU A 181 -13.55 16.12 6.57
CA GLU A 181 -14.83 15.66 6.01
C GLU A 181 -14.62 15.02 4.63
N LEU A 182 -13.99 15.77 3.72
CA LEU A 182 -13.69 15.30 2.37
C LEU A 182 -12.82 14.04 2.37
N TYR A 183 -11.83 13.97 3.26
CA TYR A 183 -10.96 12.82 3.41
C TYR A 183 -11.71 11.58 3.90
N LEU A 184 -12.44 11.70 5.01
CA LEU A 184 -13.13 10.58 5.65
C LEU A 184 -14.32 10.07 4.85
N ASN A 185 -14.91 10.89 3.98
CA ASN A 185 -15.94 10.47 3.05
C ASN A 185 -15.40 9.77 1.78
N ARG A 186 -14.07 9.79 1.54
CA ARG A 186 -13.45 9.27 0.31
C ARG A 186 -12.50 8.11 0.53
N ILE A 187 -11.84 8.09 1.69
CA ILE A 187 -10.78 7.11 1.91
C ILE A 187 -11.31 5.68 1.86
N TYR A 188 -10.48 4.80 1.30
CA TYR A 188 -10.76 3.39 1.20
C TYR A 188 -10.45 2.67 2.50
N PHE A 189 -11.42 1.99 3.07
CA PHE A 189 -11.30 1.21 4.30
C PHE A 189 -11.20 -0.31 4.06
N GLY A 190 -11.03 -0.74 2.82
CA GLY A 190 -10.99 -2.16 2.45
C GLY A 190 -12.38 -2.69 2.10
N SER A 191 -12.39 -3.90 1.53
CA SER A 191 -13.65 -4.62 1.28
C SER A 191 -14.63 -3.91 0.33
N GLY A 192 -14.11 -3.02 -0.54
CA GLY A 192 -14.97 -2.20 -1.40
C GLY A 192 -15.64 -1.03 -0.69
N LEU A 193 -15.32 -0.76 0.59
CA LEU A 193 -15.92 0.28 1.40
C LEU A 193 -15.15 1.59 1.29
N TYR A 194 -15.76 2.60 0.72
CA TYR A 194 -15.22 3.96 0.59
C TYR A 194 -16.04 4.91 1.47
N GLY A 195 -15.35 5.71 2.27
CA GLY A 195 -15.96 6.61 3.25
C GLY A 195 -16.29 5.94 4.58
N CYS A 196 -16.26 6.75 5.64
CA CYS A 196 -16.41 6.26 7.01
C CYS A 196 -17.84 5.76 7.31
N GLU A 197 -18.87 6.33 6.68
CA GLU A 197 -20.26 5.89 6.83
C GLU A 197 -20.46 4.49 6.23
N ALA A 198 -20.01 4.29 4.98
CA ALA A 198 -20.06 2.99 4.32
C ALA A 198 -19.22 1.95 5.07
N ALA A 199 -18.05 2.34 5.58
CA ALA A 199 -17.20 1.46 6.37
C ALA A 199 -17.85 1.07 7.71
N SER A 200 -18.51 2.02 8.40
CA SER A 200 -19.23 1.75 9.64
C SER A 200 -20.41 0.81 9.41
N ARG A 201 -21.23 1.09 8.41
CA ARG A 201 -22.37 0.22 8.05
C ARG A 201 -21.91 -1.16 7.61
N GLY A 202 -20.86 -1.22 6.81
CA GLY A 202 -20.29 -2.49 6.34
C GLY A 202 -19.72 -3.32 7.47
N TYR A 203 -18.77 -2.77 8.22
CA TYR A 203 -18.07 -3.53 9.25
C TYR A 203 -18.88 -3.70 10.55
N PHE A 204 -19.64 -2.67 10.96
CA PHE A 204 -20.27 -2.65 12.29
C PHE A 204 -21.80 -2.65 12.25
N ALA A 205 -22.41 -2.63 11.04
CA ALA A 205 -23.85 -2.62 10.80
C ALA A 205 -24.61 -1.45 11.47
N LYS A 206 -23.94 -0.30 11.61
CA LYS A 206 -24.52 0.92 12.22
C LYS A 206 -23.98 2.20 11.56
N PRO A 207 -24.68 3.34 11.71
CA PRO A 207 -24.19 4.62 11.23
C PRO A 207 -22.88 5.02 11.88
N ALA A 208 -22.01 5.76 11.15
CA ALA A 208 -20.71 6.19 11.66
C ALA A 208 -20.82 6.98 12.99
N ARG A 209 -21.86 7.83 13.14
CA ARG A 209 -22.10 8.61 14.37
C ARG A 209 -22.28 7.75 15.62
N GLU A 210 -22.59 6.46 15.48
CA GLU A 210 -22.82 5.52 16.57
C GLU A 210 -21.61 4.62 16.87
N MET A 211 -20.50 4.84 16.18
CA MET A 211 -19.28 4.06 16.42
C MET A 211 -18.71 4.31 17.82
N THR A 212 -18.29 3.22 18.46
CA THR A 212 -17.53 3.26 19.70
C THR A 212 -16.09 3.71 19.46
N LEU A 213 -15.37 4.05 20.54
CA LEU A 213 -13.94 4.37 20.48
C LEU A 213 -13.12 3.23 19.84
N SER A 214 -13.43 1.98 20.19
CA SER A 214 -12.77 0.78 19.64
C SER A 214 -12.98 0.66 18.13
N GLU A 215 -14.20 0.92 17.63
CA GLU A 215 -14.55 0.86 16.23
C GLU A 215 -13.91 2.02 15.44
N CYS A 216 -13.92 3.24 15.99
CA CYS A 216 -13.23 4.38 15.41
C CYS A 216 -11.71 4.11 15.25
N ALA A 217 -11.08 3.57 16.30
CA ALA A 217 -9.67 3.20 16.25
C ALA A 217 -9.40 2.03 15.27
N THR A 218 -10.36 1.10 15.13
CA THR A 218 -10.28 0.03 14.13
C THR A 218 -10.22 0.64 12.73
N LEU A 219 -11.17 1.48 12.34
CA LEU A 219 -11.15 2.12 11.02
C LEU A 219 -9.86 2.89 10.78
N ALA A 220 -9.40 3.70 11.73
CA ALA A 220 -8.15 4.43 11.59
C ALA A 220 -6.95 3.50 11.37
N GLY A 221 -6.90 2.35 12.03
CA GLY A 221 -5.85 1.35 11.89
C GLY A 221 -5.83 0.67 10.51
N LEU A 222 -6.99 0.58 9.83
CA LEU A 222 -7.09 -0.06 8.52
C LEU A 222 -6.44 0.75 7.39
N ILE A 223 -6.38 2.07 7.51
CA ILE A 223 -6.02 3.01 6.41
C ILE A 223 -4.69 2.62 5.76
N LYS A 224 -3.72 2.17 6.51
CA LYS A 224 -2.39 1.80 6.03
C LYS A 224 -2.39 0.58 5.10
N SER A 225 -3.27 -0.37 5.30
CA SER A 225 -3.36 -1.61 4.50
C SER A 225 -4.79 -2.17 4.54
N PRO A 226 -5.77 -1.48 3.95
CA PRO A 226 -7.18 -1.70 4.22
C PRO A 226 -7.67 -3.11 3.85
N ASN A 227 -7.22 -3.68 2.73
CA ASN A 227 -7.61 -5.03 2.34
C ASN A 227 -7.00 -6.12 3.25
N ARG A 228 -5.71 -5.95 3.61
CA ARG A 228 -5.01 -6.92 4.45
C ARG A 228 -5.51 -6.91 5.89
N LEU A 229 -5.75 -5.71 6.43
CA LEU A 229 -6.17 -5.52 7.82
C LEU A 229 -7.69 -5.51 7.99
N SER A 230 -8.47 -5.78 6.92
CA SER A 230 -9.92 -5.85 7.03
C SER A 230 -10.33 -6.84 8.13
N PRO A 231 -11.24 -6.47 9.05
CA PRO A 231 -11.72 -7.37 10.12
C PRO A 231 -12.36 -8.65 9.59
N TRP A 232 -12.82 -8.64 8.34
CA TRP A 232 -13.37 -9.84 7.68
C TRP A 232 -12.28 -10.79 7.16
N SER A 233 -11.05 -10.28 6.91
CA SER A 233 -9.94 -11.06 6.34
C SER A 233 -8.87 -11.44 7.36
N ASP A 234 -8.55 -10.52 8.28
CA ASP A 234 -7.49 -10.67 9.29
C ASP A 234 -7.91 -9.98 10.60
N ARG A 235 -8.64 -10.72 11.42
CA ARG A 235 -9.16 -10.19 12.69
C ARG A 235 -8.05 -9.87 13.70
N VAL A 236 -6.98 -10.67 13.69
CA VAL A 236 -5.83 -10.48 14.60
C VAL A 236 -5.06 -9.24 14.19
N GLY A 237 -4.68 -9.12 12.91
CA GLY A 237 -4.01 -7.94 12.40
C GLY A 237 -4.85 -6.67 12.52
N SER A 238 -6.17 -6.76 12.38
CA SER A 238 -7.10 -5.66 12.63
C SER A 238 -7.10 -5.22 14.09
N LYS A 239 -7.11 -6.18 15.03
CA LYS A 239 -7.02 -5.92 16.48
C LYS A 239 -5.68 -5.26 16.85
N ASP A 240 -4.59 -5.71 16.27
CA ASP A 240 -3.27 -5.11 16.47
C ASP A 240 -3.20 -3.67 15.93
N ALA A 241 -3.77 -3.43 14.74
CA ALA A 241 -3.84 -2.10 14.14
C ALA A 241 -4.72 -1.14 14.96
N ARG A 242 -5.86 -1.60 15.47
CA ARG A 242 -6.70 -0.87 16.42
C ARG A 242 -5.93 -0.52 17.69
N ASN A 243 -5.27 -1.51 18.30
CA ASN A 243 -4.52 -1.32 19.53
C ASN A 243 -3.37 -0.32 19.34
N TYR A 244 -2.73 -0.34 18.17
CA TYR A 244 -1.75 0.68 17.79
C TYR A 244 -2.39 2.08 17.72
N ALA A 245 -3.55 2.22 17.07
CA ALA A 245 -4.27 3.48 16.99
C ALA A 245 -4.66 4.02 18.38
N LEU A 246 -5.23 3.19 19.24
CA LEU A 246 -5.56 3.53 20.62
C LEU A 246 -4.33 3.97 21.43
N THR A 247 -3.22 3.27 21.28
CA THR A 247 -1.96 3.65 21.90
C THR A 247 -1.49 5.02 21.43
N ARG A 248 -1.58 5.30 20.12
CA ARG A 248 -1.23 6.60 19.56
C ARG A 248 -2.14 7.72 20.08
N MET A 249 -3.46 7.46 20.17
CA MET A 249 -4.43 8.40 20.73
C MET A 249 -4.09 8.76 22.20
N ARG A 250 -3.73 7.75 23.00
CA ARG A 250 -3.28 7.94 24.38
C ARG A 250 -1.99 8.77 24.44
N ASP A 251 -1.00 8.42 23.65
CA ASP A 251 0.31 9.09 23.66
C ASP A 251 0.23 10.56 23.24
N LEU A 252 -0.80 10.92 22.46
CA LEU A 252 -1.11 12.30 22.07
C LEU A 252 -2.12 13.01 22.99
N GLY A 253 -2.60 12.33 24.03
CA GLY A 253 -3.51 12.91 25.01
C GLY A 253 -4.97 13.03 24.55
N PHE A 254 -5.37 12.35 23.47
CA PHE A 254 -6.77 12.34 23.02
C PHE A 254 -7.65 11.47 23.92
N ILE A 255 -7.09 10.44 24.53
CA ILE A 255 -7.75 9.56 25.51
C ILE A 255 -6.81 9.30 26.68
N ASP A 256 -7.40 8.97 27.83
CA ASP A 256 -6.65 8.56 29.01
C ASP A 256 -6.27 7.06 28.99
N ARG A 257 -5.47 6.63 29.97
CA ARG A 257 -4.99 5.24 30.04
C ARG A 257 -6.14 4.25 30.30
N ALA A 258 -7.14 4.64 31.07
CA ALA A 258 -8.28 3.77 31.42
C ALA A 258 -9.13 3.49 30.18
N LYS A 259 -9.52 4.52 29.43
CA LYS A 259 -10.25 4.39 28.17
C LYS A 259 -9.46 3.59 27.13
N CYS A 260 -8.14 3.82 27.03
CA CYS A 260 -7.28 3.05 26.13
C CYS A 260 -7.31 1.55 26.49
N ALA A 261 -7.11 1.20 27.75
CA ALA A 261 -7.11 -0.19 28.21
C ALA A 261 -8.49 -0.86 28.02
N GLN A 262 -9.56 -0.15 28.33
CA GLN A 262 -10.94 -0.63 28.12
C GLN A 262 -11.19 -0.93 26.63
N ALA A 263 -10.92 0.02 25.73
CA ALA A 263 -11.14 -0.15 24.29
C ALA A 263 -10.24 -1.25 23.69
N GLN A 264 -9.04 -1.47 24.23
CA GLN A 264 -8.14 -2.56 23.82
C GLN A 264 -8.65 -3.94 24.26
N ALA A 265 -9.36 -4.01 25.38
CA ALA A 265 -9.94 -5.25 25.90
C ALA A 265 -11.20 -5.67 25.12
N GLU A 266 -11.88 -4.74 24.47
CA GLU A 266 -13.07 -5.04 23.67
C GLU A 266 -12.72 -5.93 22.47
N ASP A 267 -13.62 -6.85 22.11
CA ASP A 267 -13.54 -7.54 20.83
C ASP A 267 -14.10 -6.68 19.71
N ILE A 268 -13.57 -6.85 18.49
CA ILE A 268 -14.09 -6.16 17.32
C ILE A 268 -15.43 -6.81 16.95
N ALA A 269 -16.54 -6.13 17.25
CA ALA A 269 -17.87 -6.55 16.85
C ALA A 269 -18.03 -6.30 15.34
N ILE A 270 -18.17 -7.36 14.55
CA ILE A 270 -18.32 -7.29 13.10
C ILE A 270 -19.78 -7.54 12.75
N GLY A 271 -20.39 -6.61 12.03
CA GLY A 271 -21.74 -6.75 11.48
C GLY A 271 -21.83 -7.79 10.36
N ASN A 272 -23.05 -8.17 10.05
CA ASN A 272 -23.34 -9.01 8.89
C ASN A 272 -22.89 -8.29 7.62
N ARG A 273 -22.01 -8.93 6.86
CA ARG A 273 -21.66 -8.42 5.54
C ARG A 273 -22.89 -8.51 4.63
N GLN A 274 -23.41 -7.36 4.21
CA GLN A 274 -24.32 -7.33 3.06
C GLN A 274 -23.44 -7.56 1.83
N SER A 275 -23.61 -8.69 1.17
CA SER A 275 -22.89 -8.97 -0.07
C SER A 275 -23.35 -7.97 -1.12
N ALA A 276 -22.47 -7.09 -1.53
CA ALA A 276 -22.64 -6.31 -2.74
C ALA A 276 -22.67 -7.31 -3.91
N GLN A 277 -23.85 -7.51 -4.50
CA GLN A 277 -24.00 -8.39 -5.65
C GLN A 277 -23.04 -7.93 -6.75
N GLY A 278 -22.16 -8.83 -7.23
CA GLY A 278 -21.25 -8.56 -8.35
C GLY A 278 -19.85 -8.07 -7.98
N GLN A 279 -19.47 -8.01 -6.69
CA GLN A 279 -18.08 -7.73 -6.33
C GLN A 279 -17.21 -8.99 -6.42
N THR A 280 -16.20 -8.94 -7.29
CA THR A 280 -15.19 -9.99 -7.45
C THR A 280 -13.79 -9.39 -7.29
N TYR A 281 -12.75 -10.24 -7.18
CA TYR A 281 -11.35 -9.78 -7.16
C TYR A 281 -11.01 -8.93 -8.39
N ALA A 282 -11.48 -9.36 -9.57
CA ALA A 282 -11.26 -8.63 -10.82
C ALA A 282 -11.93 -7.26 -10.82
N VAL A 283 -13.19 -7.17 -10.39
CA VAL A 283 -13.94 -5.89 -10.29
C VAL A 283 -13.28 -4.96 -9.30
N ASP A 284 -12.85 -5.46 -8.13
CA ASP A 284 -12.16 -4.64 -7.12
C ASP A 284 -10.81 -4.13 -7.64
N TYR A 285 -10.03 -4.99 -8.32
CA TYR A 285 -8.77 -4.59 -8.95
C TYR A 285 -8.97 -3.52 -10.02
N ILE A 286 -9.94 -3.72 -10.94
CA ILE A 286 -10.27 -2.75 -11.98
C ILE A 286 -10.67 -1.42 -11.36
N ARG A 287 -11.49 -1.43 -10.33
CA ARG A 287 -11.87 -0.23 -9.57
C ARG A 287 -10.65 0.51 -9.05
N GLN A 288 -9.70 -0.19 -8.42
CA GLN A 288 -8.47 0.40 -7.92
C GLN A 288 -7.63 1.00 -9.05
N GLN A 289 -7.54 0.33 -10.21
CA GLN A 289 -6.82 0.84 -11.39
C GLN A 289 -7.50 2.10 -11.97
N VAL A 290 -8.82 2.12 -12.05
CA VAL A 290 -9.58 3.29 -12.52
C VAL A 290 -9.36 4.47 -11.57
N ILE A 291 -9.47 4.26 -10.27
CA ILE A 291 -9.20 5.31 -9.27
C ILE A 291 -7.76 5.83 -9.39
N ALA A 292 -6.79 4.94 -9.59
CA ALA A 292 -5.40 5.34 -9.80
C ALA A 292 -5.18 6.12 -11.11
N ALA A 293 -5.97 5.83 -12.15
CA ALA A 293 -5.85 6.44 -13.46
C ALA A 293 -6.55 7.81 -13.57
N VAL A 294 -7.76 7.94 -13.04
CA VAL A 294 -8.59 9.14 -13.23
C VAL A 294 -8.85 9.92 -11.93
N GLY A 295 -8.44 9.38 -10.80
CA GLY A 295 -8.77 9.91 -9.48
C GLY A 295 -10.11 9.40 -8.97
N TRP A 296 -10.28 9.45 -7.65
CA TRP A 296 -11.45 8.87 -6.99
C TRP A 296 -12.76 9.58 -7.36
N ASP A 297 -12.75 10.92 -7.34
CA ASP A 297 -13.97 11.71 -7.62
C ASP A 297 -14.49 11.48 -9.03
N ARG A 298 -13.59 11.46 -10.02
CA ARG A 298 -13.94 11.18 -11.40
C ARG A 298 -14.41 9.74 -11.60
N ALA A 299 -13.66 8.77 -11.04
CA ALA A 299 -14.02 7.35 -11.13
C ALA A 299 -15.43 7.06 -10.62
N MET A 300 -15.85 7.79 -9.58
CA MET A 300 -17.13 7.59 -8.92
C MET A 300 -18.28 8.42 -9.50
N ASN A 301 -17.97 9.56 -10.14
CA ASN A 301 -18.97 10.58 -10.47
C ASN A 301 -19.21 10.79 -11.96
N GLU A 302 -18.23 10.49 -12.82
CA GLU A 302 -18.32 10.83 -14.25
C GLU A 302 -18.97 9.75 -15.12
N GLY A 303 -19.37 8.60 -14.56
CA GLY A 303 -20.07 7.56 -15.29
C GLY A 303 -19.27 6.97 -16.46
N PHE A 304 -18.03 6.56 -16.21
CA PHE A 304 -17.15 5.99 -17.23
C PHE A 304 -17.68 4.67 -17.79
N ARG A 305 -17.46 4.46 -19.07
CA ARG A 305 -17.46 3.13 -19.68
C ARG A 305 -16.03 2.61 -19.70
N ILE A 306 -15.75 1.61 -18.85
CA ILE A 306 -14.40 1.10 -18.59
C ILE A 306 -14.22 -0.16 -19.41
N HIS A 307 -13.43 -0.09 -20.48
CA HIS A 307 -13.07 -1.23 -21.30
C HIS A 307 -11.90 -1.99 -20.66
N THR A 308 -12.07 -3.30 -20.51
CA THR A 308 -11.07 -4.18 -19.93
C THR A 308 -10.64 -5.26 -20.90
N THR A 309 -9.55 -5.94 -20.58
CA THR A 309 -9.11 -7.14 -21.30
C THR A 309 -9.73 -8.43 -20.75
N ILE A 310 -10.47 -8.35 -19.65
CA ILE A 310 -11.13 -9.49 -19.02
C ILE A 310 -12.11 -10.15 -20.02
N ASP A 311 -12.15 -11.46 -20.02
CA ASP A 311 -13.18 -12.24 -20.70
C ASP A 311 -14.17 -12.75 -19.64
N ALA A 312 -15.38 -12.19 -19.64
CA ALA A 312 -16.37 -12.41 -18.58
C ALA A 312 -16.79 -13.89 -18.50
N ASP A 313 -16.89 -14.58 -19.62
CA ASP A 313 -17.31 -15.99 -19.66
C ASP A 313 -16.15 -16.88 -19.17
N LEU A 314 -14.93 -16.60 -19.59
CA LEU A 314 -13.73 -17.31 -19.10
C LEU A 314 -13.47 -17.06 -17.61
N GLN A 315 -13.69 -15.83 -17.13
CA GLN A 315 -13.60 -15.48 -15.71
C GLN A 315 -14.54 -16.34 -14.86
N LYS A 316 -15.80 -16.46 -15.29
CA LYS A 316 -16.79 -17.30 -14.60
C LYS A 316 -16.37 -18.77 -14.55
N VAL A 317 -15.91 -19.30 -15.67
CA VAL A 317 -15.40 -20.70 -15.75
C VAL A 317 -14.21 -20.89 -14.81
N ALA A 318 -13.29 -19.93 -14.74
CA ALA A 318 -12.13 -20.00 -13.86
C ALA A 318 -12.53 -19.98 -12.38
N GLU A 319 -13.44 -19.10 -11.98
CA GLU A 319 -13.96 -19.05 -10.62
C GLU A 319 -14.63 -20.37 -10.19
N GLU A 320 -15.45 -20.95 -11.07
CA GLU A 320 -16.08 -22.24 -10.83
C GLU A 320 -15.06 -23.39 -10.77
N SER A 321 -14.07 -23.39 -11.68
CA SER A 321 -13.01 -24.40 -11.73
C SER A 321 -12.13 -24.35 -10.48
N LEU A 322 -11.74 -23.15 -10.04
CA LEU A 322 -10.98 -22.97 -8.80
C LEU A 322 -11.76 -23.55 -7.62
N ARG A 323 -13.01 -23.18 -7.47
CA ARG A 323 -13.86 -23.68 -6.39
C ARG A 323 -13.95 -25.19 -6.37
N LYS A 324 -14.26 -25.81 -7.51
CA LYS A 324 -14.35 -27.26 -7.65
C LYS A 324 -13.02 -27.97 -7.34
N SER A 325 -11.90 -27.39 -7.76
CA SER A 325 -10.56 -27.94 -7.51
C SER A 325 -10.20 -27.86 -6.02
N LEU A 326 -10.54 -26.77 -5.35
CA LEU A 326 -10.32 -26.60 -3.91
C LEU A 326 -11.23 -27.51 -3.10
N ASP A 327 -12.52 -27.68 -3.49
CA ASP A 327 -13.44 -28.63 -2.87
C ASP A 327 -12.89 -30.05 -2.93
N LYS A 328 -12.35 -30.45 -4.11
CA LYS A 328 -11.73 -31.76 -4.29
C LYS A 328 -10.46 -31.93 -3.44
N ALA A 329 -9.64 -30.89 -3.33
CA ALA A 329 -8.43 -30.92 -2.51
C ALA A 329 -8.76 -31.03 -1.01
N GLU A 330 -9.80 -30.37 -0.53
CA GLU A 330 -10.27 -30.49 0.86
C GLU A 330 -10.83 -31.89 1.19
N GLN A 331 -11.28 -32.67 0.18
CA GLN A 331 -11.75 -34.03 0.36
C GLN A 331 -10.60 -35.05 0.42
N HIS A 332 -9.35 -34.65 0.21
CA HIS A 332 -8.22 -35.56 0.27
C HIS A 332 -8.02 -36.11 1.69
N PRO A 333 -7.77 -37.41 1.89
CA PRO A 333 -7.67 -38.03 3.22
C PRO A 333 -6.61 -37.42 4.15
N GLY A 334 -5.63 -36.70 3.61
CA GLY A 334 -4.59 -35.99 4.40
C GLY A 334 -4.91 -34.54 4.74
N TYR A 335 -6.07 -34.04 4.37
CA TYR A 335 -6.44 -32.65 4.65
C TYR A 335 -6.99 -32.51 6.08
N ASN A 336 -6.23 -31.85 6.96
CA ASN A 336 -6.52 -31.72 8.40
C ASN A 336 -6.84 -30.27 8.82
N HIS A 337 -7.27 -29.43 7.88
CA HIS A 337 -7.64 -28.04 8.16
C HIS A 337 -9.14 -27.82 8.01
N GLN A 338 -9.61 -26.64 8.40
CA GLN A 338 -11.00 -26.23 8.22
C GLN A 338 -11.38 -26.31 6.73
N THR A 339 -12.51 -26.96 6.41
CA THR A 339 -13.05 -26.92 5.06
C THR A 339 -13.93 -25.70 4.84
N TYR A 340 -14.12 -25.32 3.58
CA TYR A 340 -15.05 -24.24 3.23
C TYR A 340 -16.49 -24.56 3.68
N ALA A 341 -16.90 -25.81 3.57
CA ALA A 341 -18.23 -26.25 3.98
C ALA A 341 -18.44 -26.05 5.50
N ASP A 342 -17.43 -26.40 6.32
CA ASP A 342 -17.49 -26.22 7.77
C ASP A 342 -17.53 -24.74 8.13
N TYR A 343 -16.71 -23.93 7.46
CA TYR A 343 -16.73 -22.47 7.66
C TYR A 343 -18.08 -21.87 7.29
N ALA A 344 -18.61 -22.20 6.11
CA ALA A 344 -19.91 -21.69 5.65
C ALA A 344 -21.06 -22.10 6.56
N ALA A 345 -21.04 -23.34 7.10
CA ALA A 345 -22.03 -23.81 8.05
C ALA A 345 -21.94 -23.05 9.39
N SER A 346 -20.71 -22.84 9.88
CA SER A 346 -20.48 -22.07 11.12
C SER A 346 -20.86 -20.60 10.96
N PHE A 347 -20.54 -20.01 9.80
CA PHE A 347 -20.91 -18.63 9.48
C PHE A 347 -22.44 -18.46 9.40
N LYS A 348 -23.13 -19.40 8.75
CA LYS A 348 -24.61 -19.40 8.69
C LYS A 348 -25.23 -19.48 10.08
N LYS A 349 -24.70 -20.33 10.96
CA LYS A 349 -25.11 -20.44 12.36
C LYS A 349 -24.90 -19.12 13.12
N ALA A 350 -23.72 -18.54 13.01
CA ALA A 350 -23.39 -17.28 13.65
C ALA A 350 -24.26 -16.12 13.15
N LYS A 351 -24.57 -16.12 11.84
CA LYS A 351 -25.49 -15.16 11.22
C LYS A 351 -26.88 -15.24 11.81
N SER A 352 -27.41 -16.46 11.97
CA SER A 352 -28.72 -16.69 12.57
C SER A 352 -28.80 -16.33 14.06
N ALA A 353 -27.69 -16.48 14.78
CA ALA A 353 -27.56 -16.18 16.20
C ALA A 353 -27.12 -14.72 16.48
N ASN A 354 -26.92 -13.89 15.45
CA ASN A 354 -26.37 -12.54 15.54
C ASN A 354 -25.00 -12.47 16.27
N THR A 355 -24.19 -13.52 16.10
CA THR A 355 -22.87 -13.70 16.76
C THR A 355 -21.72 -13.73 15.73
N ILE A 356 -21.90 -13.17 14.55
CA ILE A 356 -20.85 -13.11 13.50
C ILE A 356 -19.57 -12.45 14.03
N ALA A 357 -19.71 -11.49 14.94
CA ALA A 357 -18.58 -10.81 15.57
C ALA A 357 -17.60 -11.76 16.29
N SER A 358 -18.03 -12.95 16.69
CA SER A 358 -17.21 -13.96 17.36
C SER A 358 -16.67 -15.05 16.45
N GLN A 359 -16.94 -14.98 15.13
CA GLN A 359 -16.42 -15.95 14.17
C GLN A 359 -14.91 -15.75 13.95
N PRO A 360 -14.11 -16.83 13.98
CA PRO A 360 -12.70 -16.75 13.60
C PRO A 360 -12.57 -16.40 12.11
N PRO A 361 -11.43 -15.83 11.71
CA PRO A 361 -11.16 -15.59 10.29
C PRO A 361 -11.19 -16.90 9.50
N PRO A 362 -11.52 -16.86 8.19
CA PRO A 362 -11.58 -18.06 7.37
C PRO A 362 -10.19 -18.68 7.19
N GLU A 363 -10.02 -19.93 7.60
CA GLU A 363 -8.79 -20.72 7.49
C GLU A 363 -8.85 -21.82 6.42
N TYR A 364 -9.95 -21.91 5.68
CA TYR A 364 -10.12 -22.90 4.60
C TYR A 364 -9.15 -22.68 3.43
N LEU A 365 -8.96 -23.72 2.62
CA LEU A 365 -8.03 -23.72 1.49
C LEU A 365 -8.35 -22.64 0.48
N GLN A 366 -7.33 -21.90 0.08
CA GLN A 366 -7.40 -20.80 -0.87
C GLN A 366 -6.55 -21.09 -2.11
N GLY A 367 -6.88 -20.44 -3.22
CA GLY A 367 -6.12 -20.53 -4.47
C GLY A 367 -6.28 -19.25 -5.28
N ALA A 368 -5.55 -19.15 -6.38
CA ALA A 368 -5.65 -18.04 -7.32
C ALA A 368 -5.47 -18.56 -8.76
N ILE A 369 -6.11 -17.88 -9.71
CA ILE A 369 -5.95 -18.12 -11.16
C ILE A 369 -5.72 -16.79 -11.85
N VAL A 370 -4.70 -16.76 -12.73
CA VAL A 370 -4.46 -15.67 -13.67
C VAL A 370 -4.31 -16.26 -15.06
N ALA A 371 -5.02 -15.73 -16.03
CA ALA A 371 -4.82 -16.06 -17.44
C ALA A 371 -4.46 -14.80 -18.23
N LEU A 372 -3.46 -14.92 -19.06
CA LEU A 372 -2.95 -13.83 -19.89
C LEU A 372 -3.13 -14.17 -21.38
N ASP A 373 -3.43 -13.17 -22.17
CA ASP A 373 -3.35 -13.25 -23.62
C ASP A 373 -1.86 -13.16 -24.01
N ASN A 374 -1.33 -14.23 -24.61
CA ASN A 374 0.09 -14.30 -24.95
C ASN A 374 0.52 -13.34 -26.07
N GLN A 375 -0.42 -12.80 -26.84
CA GLN A 375 -0.11 -11.86 -27.93
C GLN A 375 -0.10 -10.41 -27.43
N THR A 376 -1.02 -10.07 -26.55
CA THR A 376 -1.22 -8.70 -26.09
C THR A 376 -0.69 -8.44 -24.68
N GLY A 377 -0.44 -9.51 -23.90
CA GLY A 377 -0.15 -9.42 -22.46
C GLY A 377 -1.36 -9.03 -21.62
N GLY A 378 -2.55 -8.91 -22.21
CA GLY A 378 -3.78 -8.54 -21.52
C GLY A 378 -4.23 -9.61 -20.53
N VAL A 379 -4.72 -9.18 -19.36
CA VAL A 379 -5.27 -10.09 -18.35
C VAL A 379 -6.69 -10.50 -18.78
N LEU A 380 -6.88 -11.78 -19.08
CA LEU A 380 -8.18 -12.37 -19.46
C LEU A 380 -8.97 -12.81 -18.23
N VAL A 381 -8.28 -13.31 -17.21
CA VAL A 381 -8.86 -13.84 -15.97
C VAL A 381 -8.03 -13.38 -14.77
N LEU A 382 -8.72 -12.98 -13.72
CA LEU A 382 -8.12 -12.64 -12.43
C LEU A 382 -9.00 -13.17 -11.29
N VAL A 383 -8.58 -14.25 -10.65
CA VAL A 383 -9.23 -14.83 -9.48
C VAL A 383 -8.23 -14.85 -8.32
N GLY A 384 -8.41 -13.99 -7.35
CA GLY A 384 -7.47 -13.80 -6.24
C GLY A 384 -7.73 -14.66 -5.02
N GLY A 385 -8.82 -15.43 -5.00
CA GLY A 385 -9.21 -16.29 -3.89
C GLY A 385 -10.47 -17.08 -4.21
N ARG A 386 -10.85 -17.96 -3.27
CA ARG A 386 -12.02 -18.83 -3.42
C ARG A 386 -13.35 -18.09 -3.30
N ASP A 387 -13.39 -17.11 -2.41
CA ASP A 387 -14.60 -16.39 -2.05
C ASP A 387 -14.26 -14.94 -1.67
N PHE A 388 -14.65 -14.00 -2.51
CA PHE A 388 -14.44 -12.58 -2.29
C PHE A 388 -15.29 -12.03 -1.13
N GLU A 389 -16.44 -12.63 -0.88
CA GLU A 389 -17.33 -12.19 0.20
C GLU A 389 -16.69 -12.34 1.59
N HIS A 390 -16.03 -13.46 1.85
CA HIS A 390 -15.46 -13.76 3.17
C HIS A 390 -13.96 -13.47 3.26
N ASN A 391 -13.25 -13.43 2.13
CA ASN A 391 -11.81 -13.13 2.11
C ASN A 391 -11.44 -12.32 0.86
N GLN A 392 -11.12 -11.05 1.05
CA GLN A 392 -10.80 -10.10 -0.04
C GLN A 392 -9.30 -9.94 -0.30
N TYR A 393 -8.47 -10.68 0.41
CA TYR A 393 -7.05 -10.69 0.13
C TYR A 393 -6.81 -11.32 -1.24
N ASP A 394 -6.43 -10.48 -2.21
CA ASP A 394 -6.16 -10.92 -3.57
C ASP A 394 -4.78 -11.60 -3.64
N ARG A 395 -4.78 -12.92 -3.68
CA ARG A 395 -3.56 -13.72 -3.71
C ARG A 395 -2.84 -13.66 -5.04
N ALA A 396 -3.54 -13.34 -6.11
CA ALA A 396 -2.94 -13.20 -7.42
C ALA A 396 -2.04 -11.94 -7.50
N LEU A 397 -2.38 -10.88 -6.76
CA LEU A 397 -1.71 -9.58 -6.84
C LEU A 397 -0.92 -9.20 -5.59
N GLN A 398 -1.37 -9.66 -4.42
CA GLN A 398 -0.83 -9.19 -3.12
C GLN A 398 0.03 -10.23 -2.42
N ALA A 399 -0.13 -11.53 -2.74
CA ALA A 399 0.66 -12.57 -2.10
C ALA A 399 2.12 -12.50 -2.55
N LYS A 400 3.00 -12.36 -1.56
CA LYS A 400 4.45 -12.45 -1.80
C LYS A 400 4.90 -13.88 -1.46
N ARG A 401 5.20 -14.63 -2.48
CA ARG A 401 5.69 -16.01 -2.38
C ARG A 401 7.03 -16.13 -3.08
N PRO A 402 7.93 -17.02 -2.62
CA PRO A 402 9.13 -17.37 -3.38
C PRO A 402 8.72 -17.86 -4.78
N ALA A 403 9.35 -17.32 -5.81
CA ALA A 403 9.07 -17.73 -7.20
C ALA A 403 9.44 -19.20 -7.44
N GLY A 404 10.40 -19.72 -6.67
CA GLY A 404 10.88 -21.09 -6.81
C GLY A 404 11.34 -21.37 -8.26
N THR A 405 11.00 -22.54 -8.75
CA THR A 405 11.37 -22.98 -10.09
C THR A 405 10.72 -22.19 -11.23
N ALA A 406 9.64 -21.43 -10.95
CA ALA A 406 9.03 -20.55 -11.94
C ALA A 406 9.97 -19.42 -12.40
N MET A 407 11.04 -19.13 -11.66
CA MET A 407 12.06 -18.15 -12.06
C MET A 407 13.03 -18.70 -13.11
N LYS A 408 13.19 -20.02 -13.24
CA LYS A 408 14.17 -20.65 -14.14
C LYS A 408 14.01 -20.25 -15.61
N PRO A 409 12.80 -20.26 -16.21
CA PRO A 409 12.63 -19.81 -17.61
C PRO A 409 13.19 -18.42 -17.88
N PHE A 410 13.07 -17.49 -16.92
CA PHE A 410 13.60 -16.12 -17.05
C PHE A 410 15.12 -16.10 -17.00
N VAL A 411 15.74 -16.95 -16.16
CA VAL A 411 17.22 -17.12 -16.11
C VAL A 411 17.73 -17.63 -17.44
N TYR A 412 17.09 -18.67 -17.99
CA TYR A 412 17.48 -19.24 -19.29
C TYR A 412 17.21 -18.27 -20.44
N ALA A 413 16.11 -17.49 -20.40
CA ALA A 413 15.88 -16.45 -21.40
C ALA A 413 16.99 -15.41 -21.38
N ALA A 414 17.41 -14.95 -20.21
CA ALA A 414 18.53 -14.00 -20.08
C ALA A 414 19.85 -14.61 -20.58
N ALA A 415 20.13 -15.88 -20.32
CA ALA A 415 21.30 -16.57 -20.85
C ALA A 415 21.26 -16.62 -22.40
N PHE A 416 20.09 -16.90 -22.98
CA PHE A 416 19.93 -16.94 -24.45
C PHE A 416 20.07 -15.55 -25.10
N GLU A 417 19.63 -14.50 -24.44
CA GLU A 417 19.89 -13.12 -24.88
C GLU A 417 21.39 -12.77 -24.87
N ASN A 418 22.17 -13.40 -23.99
CA ASN A 418 23.61 -13.22 -23.91
C ASN A 418 24.43 -14.17 -24.82
N GLY A 419 23.77 -14.93 -25.70
CA GLY A 419 24.42 -15.74 -26.74
C GLY A 419 24.41 -17.26 -26.49
N ASP A 420 23.88 -17.72 -25.37
CA ASP A 420 23.59 -19.12 -25.16
C ASP A 420 22.41 -19.59 -26.03
N TYR A 421 22.20 -20.90 -26.14
CA TYR A 421 21.09 -21.47 -26.87
C TYR A 421 20.62 -22.77 -26.21
N PRO A 422 19.48 -23.34 -26.57
CA PRO A 422 18.94 -24.54 -25.91
C PRO A 422 19.85 -25.77 -25.93
N GLY A 423 20.81 -25.80 -26.83
CA GLY A 423 21.84 -26.84 -26.95
C GLY A 423 23.12 -26.57 -26.15
N THR A 424 23.29 -25.37 -25.57
CA THR A 424 24.45 -25.06 -24.72
C THR A 424 24.58 -26.10 -23.62
N VAL A 425 25.79 -26.65 -23.45
CA VAL A 425 26.08 -27.63 -22.41
C VAL A 425 26.35 -26.87 -21.10
N VAL A 426 25.61 -27.25 -20.07
CA VAL A 426 25.74 -26.73 -18.69
C VAL A 426 26.10 -27.89 -17.76
N GLU A 427 26.80 -27.61 -16.69
CA GLU A 427 27.21 -28.60 -15.71
C GLU A 427 26.20 -28.70 -14.58
N ASP A 428 25.49 -29.80 -14.48
CA ASP A 428 24.60 -30.13 -13.37
C ASP A 428 25.38 -30.84 -12.27
N SER A 429 26.05 -30.10 -11.41
CA SER A 429 26.86 -30.60 -10.30
C SER A 429 26.52 -29.86 -9.01
N ALA A 430 27.00 -30.41 -7.88
CA ALA A 430 26.83 -29.78 -6.58
C ALA A 430 27.54 -28.41 -6.56
N LEU A 431 26.82 -27.36 -6.25
CA LEU A 431 27.37 -26.02 -6.12
C LEU A 431 28.17 -25.93 -4.79
N ASP A 432 29.37 -25.37 -4.85
CA ASP A 432 30.11 -25.01 -3.66
C ASP A 432 29.53 -23.74 -3.04
N ASN A 433 28.57 -23.91 -2.15
CA ASN A 433 27.79 -22.83 -1.53
C ASN A 433 28.23 -22.48 -0.11
N ARG A 434 29.49 -22.80 0.25
CA ARG A 434 30.05 -22.49 1.60
C ARG A 434 29.93 -21.01 1.99
N VAL A 435 29.62 -20.11 1.08
CA VAL A 435 29.58 -18.67 1.30
C VAL A 435 28.20 -18.03 0.91
N VAL A 436 27.25 -18.80 0.42
CA VAL A 436 25.95 -18.26 -0.01
C VAL A 436 24.96 -18.24 1.14
N MET A 437 24.73 -17.05 1.71
CA MET A 437 23.63 -16.81 2.64
C MET A 437 22.35 -16.50 1.84
N ILE A 438 21.43 -17.44 1.79
CA ILE A 438 20.11 -17.25 1.17
C ILE A 438 19.15 -16.77 2.25
N GLY A 439 18.60 -15.55 2.09
CA GLY A 439 17.57 -15.02 2.97
C GLY A 439 18.00 -14.02 4.05
N GLY A 440 19.13 -13.35 3.92
CA GLY A 440 19.58 -12.29 4.84
C GLY A 440 19.92 -12.83 6.24
N THR A 441 19.66 -12.05 7.30
CA THR A 441 20.00 -12.41 8.70
C THR A 441 19.21 -13.60 9.25
N THR A 442 18.16 -14.04 8.58
CA THR A 442 17.33 -15.21 8.94
C THR A 442 17.42 -16.31 7.87
N GLY A 443 18.43 -16.22 6.99
CA GLY A 443 18.57 -17.09 5.84
C GLY A 443 18.80 -18.54 6.20
N ILE A 444 18.33 -19.43 5.33
CA ILE A 444 18.59 -20.86 5.39
C ILE A 444 20.03 -21.06 4.89
N LEU A 445 20.92 -21.47 5.81
CA LEU A 445 22.20 -22.03 5.44
C LEU A 445 21.96 -23.47 4.98
N GLY A 446 22.13 -23.76 3.69
CA GLY A 446 21.94 -25.09 3.18
C GLY A 446 22.62 -25.30 1.83
N GLU A 447 22.96 -26.53 1.55
CA GLU A 447 23.41 -26.91 0.21
C GLU A 447 22.27 -26.83 -0.79
N TRP A 448 22.52 -26.24 -1.95
CA TRP A 448 21.65 -26.38 -3.09
C TRP A 448 21.79 -27.81 -3.62
N GLY A 449 20.94 -28.68 -3.10
CA GLY A 449 20.92 -30.07 -3.51
C GLY A 449 19.89 -30.35 -4.62
N PRO A 450 19.83 -31.57 -5.11
CA PRO A 450 18.74 -32.03 -5.96
C PRO A 450 17.41 -31.85 -5.23
N GLU A 451 16.39 -31.40 -5.94
CA GLU A 451 15.06 -31.08 -5.36
C GLU A 451 14.36 -32.31 -4.76
N SER A 452 14.73 -33.50 -5.21
CA SER A 452 14.23 -34.78 -4.67
C SER A 452 15.30 -35.85 -4.74
N ALA A 453 15.09 -36.95 -4.03
CA ALA A 453 15.95 -38.13 -4.09
C ALA A 453 16.09 -38.72 -5.50
N GLU A 454 15.12 -38.46 -6.38
CA GLU A 454 15.08 -38.93 -7.78
C GLU A 454 15.78 -37.94 -8.74
N ASN A 455 15.93 -36.67 -8.36
CA ASN A 455 16.56 -35.64 -9.19
C ASN A 455 18.05 -35.50 -8.85
N ARG A 456 18.84 -36.49 -9.24
CA ARG A 456 20.30 -36.54 -9.00
C ARG A 456 21.03 -35.66 -10.00
N TYR A 457 22.25 -35.24 -9.62
CA TYR A 457 23.17 -34.57 -10.53
C TYR A 457 23.53 -35.47 -11.73
N GLU A 458 23.50 -34.88 -12.93
CA GLU A 458 23.69 -35.60 -14.19
C GLU A 458 24.97 -35.19 -14.95
N GLY A 459 25.77 -34.26 -14.38
CA GLY A 459 26.96 -33.73 -15.03
C GLY A 459 26.64 -32.88 -16.24
N ALA A 460 27.38 -33.04 -17.33
CA ALA A 460 27.23 -32.25 -18.55
C ALA A 460 25.90 -32.57 -19.27
N ILE A 461 24.94 -31.63 -19.24
CA ILE A 461 23.62 -31.74 -19.91
C ILE A 461 23.33 -30.48 -20.72
N THR A 462 22.38 -30.55 -21.65
CA THR A 462 22.00 -29.35 -22.40
C THR A 462 21.08 -28.43 -21.58
N ALA A 463 21.14 -27.10 -21.84
CA ALA A 463 20.26 -26.10 -21.21
C ALA A 463 18.78 -26.50 -21.32
N ARG A 464 18.35 -27.06 -22.47
CA ARG A 464 17.00 -27.61 -22.66
C ARG A 464 16.68 -28.72 -21.66
N GLN A 465 17.60 -29.67 -21.46
CA GLN A 465 17.42 -30.78 -20.51
C GLN A 465 17.42 -30.27 -19.08
N ALA A 466 18.30 -29.35 -18.74
CA ALA A 466 18.38 -28.74 -17.43
C ALA A 466 17.08 -28.01 -17.05
N LEU A 467 16.55 -27.20 -17.96
CA LEU A 467 15.27 -26.49 -17.74
C LEU A 467 14.09 -27.50 -17.66
N ALA A 468 14.03 -28.46 -18.58
CA ALA A 468 12.92 -29.42 -18.62
C ALA A 468 12.87 -30.31 -17.36
N ARG A 469 14.03 -30.62 -16.77
CA ARG A 469 14.16 -31.41 -15.55
C ARG A 469 14.24 -30.55 -14.29
N SER A 470 14.11 -29.23 -14.44
CA SER A 470 14.15 -28.28 -13.33
C SER A 470 15.41 -28.40 -12.46
N LYS A 471 16.58 -28.55 -13.09
CA LYS A 471 17.86 -28.68 -12.40
C LYS A 471 18.22 -27.40 -11.65
N ASN A 472 18.75 -27.54 -10.44
CA ASN A 472 19.24 -26.43 -9.60
C ASN A 472 20.76 -26.23 -9.72
N GLY A 473 21.49 -27.26 -10.09
CA GLY A 473 22.93 -27.24 -10.22
C GLY A 473 23.46 -26.75 -11.58
N ALA A 474 22.54 -26.58 -12.53
CA ALA A 474 22.88 -26.23 -13.91
C ALA A 474 22.66 -24.75 -14.22
#